data_897165abc6ed073e866ba4d08451b83d
#
_entry.id   897165abc6ed073e866ba4d08451b83d
#
_cell.length_a   1.000
_cell.length_b   1.000
_cell.length_c   1.000
_cell.angle_alpha   90.00
_cell.angle_beta   90.00
_cell.angle_gamma   90.00
#
_symmetry.space_group_name_H-M   'P 1'
#
loop_
_entity.id
_entity.type
_entity.pdbx_description
1 polymer ?
#
loop_
_entity_poly.entity_id
_entity_poly.type
_entity_poly.pdbx_seq_one_letter_code
_entity_poly.pdbx_strand_id
1 'polypeptide(L)'
;MLIKTIKYLLACTYLILTYSCDNSKDDDCTKTITVNNVYFVNNQSYYYETTMEVPCDTPDPEPIEVNAPILENFTYEIISFNYTPDTGNDTSRLQFEIKLNNPNNFPVEGIAVLTIKSDNVEYTSGNYYASNAANHCYSIDANSSCTLTFDKEESLIYGSASTMEIINVEYYLTNQ
;
A
#
# COMPACT_ATOMS: atom_id res chain seq x y z
N MET A 1 30.39 -59.67 52.33
CA MET A 1 30.61 -59.64 50.89
C MET A 1 29.46 -58.97 50.13
N LEU A 2 28.26 -58.90 50.70
CA LEU A 2 27.07 -58.30 50.06
C LEU A 2 27.07 -56.77 49.93
N ILE A 3 27.69 -56.05 50.87
CA ILE A 3 27.68 -54.58 50.97
C ILE A 3 28.57 -53.90 49.90
N LYS A 4 29.64 -54.58 49.47
CA LYS A 4 30.53 -54.04 48.41
C LYS A 4 29.89 -54.13 47.02
N THR A 5 29.09 -55.14 46.75
CA THR A 5 28.39 -55.31 45.46
C THR A 5 27.26 -54.29 45.27
N ILE A 6 26.57 -53.89 46.35
CA ILE A 6 25.50 -52.88 46.28
C ILE A 6 26.08 -51.50 45.99
N LYS A 7 27.27 -51.14 46.47
CA LYS A 7 27.92 -49.86 46.18
C LYS A 7 28.34 -49.72 44.70
N TYR A 8 28.75 -50.78 44.04
CA TYR A 8 29.09 -50.78 42.62
C TYR A 8 27.85 -50.75 41.74
N LEU A 9 26.74 -51.39 42.14
CA LEU A 9 25.47 -51.32 41.42
C LEU A 9 24.87 -49.92 41.49
N LEU A 10 24.93 -49.22 42.61
CA LEU A 10 24.48 -47.84 42.76
C LEU A 10 25.37 -46.83 41.98
N ALA A 11 26.66 -47.08 41.84
CA ALA A 11 27.56 -46.24 41.06
C ALA A 11 27.34 -46.42 39.54
N CYS A 12 27.03 -47.61 39.06
CA CYS A 12 26.71 -47.84 37.65
C CYS A 12 25.36 -47.28 37.25
N THR A 13 24.36 -47.29 38.13
CA THR A 13 23.04 -46.66 37.82
C THR A 13 23.12 -45.13 37.80
N TYR A 14 24.05 -44.52 38.54
CA TYR A 14 24.23 -43.04 38.51
C TYR A 14 24.97 -42.59 37.24
N LEU A 15 25.81 -43.45 36.63
CA LEU A 15 26.52 -43.09 35.39
C LEU A 15 25.63 -43.22 34.11
N ILE A 16 24.52 -43.95 34.17
CA ILE A 16 23.62 -44.12 33.02
C ILE A 16 22.62 -42.94 32.89
N LEU A 17 22.41 -42.17 33.97
CA LEU A 17 21.47 -41.02 33.99
C LEU A 17 22.08 -39.74 33.45
N THR A 18 23.36 -39.67 33.08
CA THR A 18 24.02 -38.48 32.55
C THR A 18 24.27 -38.51 31.04
N TYR A 19 23.86 -39.57 30.33
CA TYR A 19 23.90 -39.63 28.87
C TYR A 19 22.51 -39.52 28.26
N SER A 20 21.70 -38.55 28.76
CA SER A 20 20.65 -37.98 27.95
C SER A 20 21.27 -36.77 27.23
N CYS A 21 22.09 -37.06 26.21
CA CYS A 21 22.32 -36.07 25.14
C CYS A 21 20.99 -35.98 24.40
N ASP A 22 20.23 -35.03 24.77
CA ASP A 22 19.11 -34.53 23.95
C ASP A 22 19.75 -33.93 22.70
N ASN A 23 19.97 -34.79 21.69
CA ASN A 23 20.17 -34.34 20.31
C ASN A 23 18.78 -33.98 19.75
N SER A 24 18.10 -33.05 20.42
CA SER A 24 17.13 -32.22 19.73
C SER A 24 17.92 -31.38 18.76
N LYS A 25 17.96 -31.80 17.51
CA LYS A 25 18.29 -30.91 16.41
C LYS A 25 17.35 -29.72 16.57
N ASP A 26 17.93 -28.53 16.72
CA ASP A 26 17.22 -27.24 16.67
C ASP A 26 16.61 -27.00 15.27
N ASP A 27 16.00 -28.03 14.64
CA ASP A 27 15.44 -27.96 13.30
C ASP A 27 14.07 -27.24 13.26
N ASP A 28 13.53 -26.84 14.43
CA ASP A 28 12.20 -26.18 14.53
C ASP A 28 12.26 -24.78 15.15
N CYS A 29 13.45 -24.15 15.24
CA CYS A 29 13.51 -22.78 15.72
C CYS A 29 12.96 -21.82 14.66
N THR A 30 11.84 -21.17 14.96
CA THR A 30 11.27 -20.08 14.14
C THR A 30 11.30 -18.77 14.90
N LYS A 31 11.47 -17.67 14.18
CA LYS A 31 11.32 -16.30 14.66
C LYS A 31 10.35 -15.54 13.79
N THR A 32 9.66 -14.56 14.36
CA THR A 32 8.85 -13.62 13.58
C THR A 32 9.74 -12.48 13.12
N ILE A 33 9.79 -12.24 11.80
CA ILE A 33 10.43 -11.07 11.22
C ILE A 33 9.37 -10.09 10.70
N THR A 34 9.71 -8.81 10.72
CA THR A 34 8.89 -7.75 10.14
C THR A 34 9.53 -7.31 8.83
N VAL A 35 8.76 -7.34 7.74
CA VAL A 35 9.17 -6.88 6.42
C VAL A 35 8.52 -5.53 6.17
N ASN A 36 9.34 -4.51 5.89
CA ASN A 36 8.86 -3.19 5.49
C ASN A 36 8.62 -3.19 3.97
N ASN A 37 7.36 -3.11 3.56
CA ASN A 37 6.98 -2.98 2.17
C ASN A 37 6.84 -1.49 1.84
N VAL A 38 7.53 -1.04 0.81
CA VAL A 38 7.52 0.36 0.36
C VAL A 38 6.88 0.43 -1.02
N TYR A 39 5.97 1.36 -1.22
CA TYR A 39 5.38 1.64 -2.51
C TYR A 39 5.30 3.14 -2.76
N PHE A 40 5.20 3.52 -4.01
CA PHE A 40 5.17 4.92 -4.42
C PHE A 40 3.87 5.24 -5.11
N VAL A 41 3.24 6.32 -4.67
CA VAL A 41 2.12 6.96 -5.36
C VAL A 41 2.54 8.39 -5.64
N ASN A 42 2.73 8.73 -6.92
CA ASN A 42 3.13 10.07 -7.34
C ASN A 42 4.39 10.62 -6.65
N ASN A 43 5.47 9.86 -6.64
CA ASN A 43 6.76 10.19 -6.00
C ASN A 43 6.69 10.39 -4.46
N GLN A 44 5.56 10.11 -3.82
CA GLN A 44 5.47 9.99 -2.37
C GLN A 44 5.60 8.53 -1.99
N SER A 45 6.49 8.24 -1.05
CA SER A 45 6.64 6.90 -0.50
C SER A 45 5.62 6.64 0.59
N TYR A 46 5.01 5.48 0.52
CA TYR A 46 4.17 4.90 1.56
C TYR A 46 4.75 3.57 1.96
N TYR A 47 4.45 3.10 3.16
CA TYR A 47 4.96 1.83 3.64
C TYR A 47 3.94 1.16 4.56
N TYR A 48 3.98 -0.15 4.55
CA TYR A 48 3.26 -0.98 5.51
C TYR A 48 4.13 -2.16 5.92
N GLU A 49 3.87 -2.69 7.09
CA GLU A 49 4.61 -3.79 7.66
C GLU A 49 3.85 -5.10 7.48
N THR A 50 4.55 -6.14 7.05
CA THR A 50 4.05 -7.51 7.10
C THR A 50 4.94 -8.35 8.00
N THR A 51 4.33 -9.29 8.74
CA THR A 51 5.07 -10.21 9.59
C THR A 51 5.00 -11.62 9.03
N MET A 52 6.12 -12.35 9.12
CA MET A 52 6.18 -13.77 8.75
C MET A 52 7.05 -14.54 9.72
N GLU A 53 6.72 -15.83 9.89
CA GLU A 53 7.58 -16.75 10.62
C GLU A 53 8.63 -17.34 9.69
N VAL A 54 9.88 -17.31 10.13
CA VAL A 54 11.04 -17.81 9.38
C VAL A 54 11.97 -18.60 10.32
N PRO A 55 12.87 -19.44 9.81
CA PRO A 55 13.92 -20.06 10.60
C PRO A 55 14.77 -19.02 11.36
N CYS A 56 15.24 -19.36 12.57
CA CYS A 56 15.98 -18.43 13.44
C CYS A 56 17.26 -17.86 12.84
N ASP A 57 17.86 -18.55 11.89
CA ASP A 57 19.08 -18.15 11.19
C ASP A 57 18.82 -17.21 9.98
N THR A 58 17.54 -16.96 9.66
CA THR A 58 17.19 -16.04 8.56
C THR A 58 17.61 -14.60 8.93
N PRO A 59 18.40 -13.91 8.08
CA PRO A 59 18.76 -12.51 8.30
C PRO A 59 17.51 -11.61 8.25
N ASP A 60 17.58 -10.47 8.93
CA ASP A 60 16.50 -9.48 8.86
C ASP A 60 16.41 -8.91 7.43
N PRO A 61 15.21 -8.83 6.86
CA PRO A 61 15.03 -8.40 5.48
C PRO A 61 15.29 -6.90 5.33
N GLU A 62 15.82 -6.51 4.16
CA GLU A 62 15.78 -5.12 3.72
C GLU A 62 14.36 -4.74 3.27
N PRO A 63 14.00 -3.42 3.27
CA PRO A 63 12.74 -2.96 2.72
C PRO A 63 12.54 -3.42 1.27
N ILE A 64 11.35 -3.88 0.94
CA ILE A 64 10.99 -4.39 -0.40
C ILE A 64 10.08 -3.37 -1.07
N GLU A 65 10.46 -2.94 -2.28
CA GLU A 65 9.56 -2.14 -3.12
C GLU A 65 8.47 -3.04 -3.72
N VAL A 66 7.22 -2.64 -3.49
CA VAL A 66 6.04 -3.34 -3.98
C VAL A 66 5.18 -2.40 -4.83
N ASN A 67 4.29 -2.96 -5.64
CA ASN A 67 3.32 -2.14 -6.35
C ASN A 67 2.36 -1.47 -5.37
N ALA A 68 2.01 -0.20 -5.66
CA ALA A 68 1.02 0.51 -4.87
C ALA A 68 -0.32 -0.23 -4.90
N PRO A 69 -0.90 -0.52 -3.72
CA PRO A 69 -2.16 -1.25 -3.66
C PRO A 69 -3.31 -0.38 -4.18
N ILE A 70 -4.16 -0.98 -5.00
CA ILE A 70 -5.34 -0.32 -5.58
C ILE A 70 -6.57 -0.87 -4.86
N LEU A 71 -7.54 0.00 -4.59
CA LEU A 71 -8.80 -0.40 -3.95
C LEU A 71 -9.57 -1.36 -4.86
N GLU A 72 -9.78 -2.59 -4.39
CA GLU A 72 -10.59 -3.58 -5.08
C GLU A 72 -12.08 -3.20 -5.08
N ASN A 73 -12.80 -3.60 -6.13
CA ASN A 73 -14.22 -3.29 -6.34
C ASN A 73 -14.55 -1.79 -6.43
N PHE A 74 -13.55 -0.93 -6.48
CA PHE A 74 -13.76 0.51 -6.65
C PHE A 74 -14.46 0.81 -7.97
N THR A 75 -15.38 1.78 -7.92
CA THR A 75 -16.04 2.32 -9.12
C THR A 75 -16.09 3.83 -9.06
N TYR A 76 -16.22 4.47 -10.20
CA TYR A 76 -16.39 5.92 -10.27
C TYR A 76 -17.44 6.30 -11.31
N GLU A 77 -17.95 7.53 -11.16
CA GLU A 77 -18.88 8.17 -12.10
C GLU A 77 -18.42 9.60 -12.36
N ILE A 78 -18.20 9.97 -13.60
CA ILE A 78 -17.91 11.36 -13.98
C ILE A 78 -19.24 12.10 -14.01
N ILE A 79 -19.48 12.95 -13.01
CA ILE A 79 -20.71 13.76 -12.90
C ILE A 79 -20.64 14.92 -13.87
N SER A 80 -19.50 15.59 -13.92
CA SER A 80 -19.23 16.69 -14.86
C SER A 80 -17.76 16.75 -15.24
N PHE A 81 -17.48 17.18 -16.45
CA PHE A 81 -16.14 17.46 -16.94
C PHE A 81 -16.22 18.60 -17.95
N ASN A 82 -15.44 19.64 -17.74
CA ASN A 82 -15.33 20.77 -18.64
C ASN A 82 -13.89 21.26 -18.70
N TYR A 83 -13.36 21.34 -19.91
CA TYR A 83 -12.05 21.92 -20.18
C TYR A 83 -12.20 23.10 -21.13
N THR A 84 -11.73 24.28 -20.73
CA THR A 84 -11.68 25.49 -21.51
C THR A 84 -10.23 25.81 -21.84
N PRO A 85 -9.76 25.54 -23.09
CA PRO A 85 -8.35 25.71 -23.46
C PRO A 85 -7.86 27.16 -23.43
N ASP A 86 -8.77 28.12 -23.62
CA ASP A 86 -8.52 29.56 -23.51
C ASP A 86 -9.77 30.25 -22.95
N THR A 87 -9.66 30.84 -21.76
CA THR A 87 -10.75 31.56 -21.11
C THR A 87 -10.91 32.99 -21.63
N GLY A 88 -9.98 33.45 -22.48
CA GLY A 88 -9.88 34.86 -22.91
C GLY A 88 -9.10 35.76 -21.95
N ASN A 89 -8.51 35.20 -20.86
CA ASN A 89 -7.73 35.90 -19.85
C ASN A 89 -6.29 35.40 -19.75
N ASP A 90 -5.72 34.90 -20.84
CA ASP A 90 -4.41 34.21 -20.89
C ASP A 90 -4.32 32.99 -19.94
N THR A 91 -5.46 32.33 -19.70
CA THR A 91 -5.55 31.13 -18.87
C THR A 91 -6.37 30.04 -19.56
N SER A 92 -6.05 28.78 -19.24
CA SER A 92 -6.94 27.63 -19.44
C SER A 92 -7.64 27.27 -18.13
N ARG A 93 -8.79 26.60 -18.19
CA ARG A 93 -9.52 26.15 -17.02
C ARG A 93 -9.97 24.71 -17.14
N LEU A 94 -9.69 23.92 -16.11
CA LEU A 94 -10.17 22.55 -15.97
C LEU A 94 -11.10 22.43 -14.77
N GLN A 95 -12.29 21.89 -14.99
CA GLN A 95 -13.31 21.68 -13.98
C GLN A 95 -13.86 20.27 -14.10
N PHE A 96 -14.00 19.56 -12.99
CA PHE A 96 -14.71 18.29 -12.97
C PHE A 96 -15.26 17.94 -11.59
N GLU A 97 -16.28 17.09 -11.60
CA GLU A 97 -16.79 16.39 -10.43
C GLU A 97 -16.84 14.91 -10.73
N ILE A 98 -16.22 14.12 -9.87
CA ILE A 98 -16.15 12.66 -9.98
C ILE A 98 -16.65 12.05 -8.68
N LYS A 99 -17.69 11.24 -8.76
CA LYS A 99 -18.13 10.43 -7.63
C LYS A 99 -17.28 9.17 -7.54
N LEU A 100 -16.58 9.01 -6.43
CA LEU A 100 -15.74 7.88 -6.09
C LEU A 100 -16.53 6.95 -5.17
N ASN A 101 -16.68 5.68 -5.48
CA ASN A 101 -17.49 4.74 -4.71
C ASN A 101 -16.62 3.66 -4.06
N ASN A 102 -16.78 3.48 -2.76
CA ASN A 102 -16.26 2.35 -2.00
C ASN A 102 -17.41 1.40 -1.65
N PRO A 103 -17.65 0.32 -2.41
CA PRO A 103 -18.69 -0.66 -2.11
C PRO A 103 -18.27 -1.69 -1.04
N ASN A 104 -17.02 -1.61 -0.55
CA ASN A 104 -16.52 -2.51 0.46
C ASN A 104 -17.14 -2.19 1.83
N ASN A 105 -17.20 -3.18 2.72
CA ASN A 105 -17.77 -3.06 4.06
C ASN A 105 -16.81 -2.49 5.12
N PHE A 106 -15.71 -1.88 4.69
CA PHE A 106 -14.70 -1.22 5.51
C PHE A 106 -14.36 0.16 4.92
N PRO A 107 -14.01 1.15 5.76
CA PRO A 107 -13.54 2.45 5.30
C PRO A 107 -12.14 2.31 4.69
N VAL A 108 -11.80 3.22 3.79
CA VAL A 108 -10.49 3.25 3.12
C VAL A 108 -9.89 4.65 3.17
N GLU A 109 -8.55 4.69 3.24
CA GLU A 109 -7.78 5.92 3.05
C GLU A 109 -6.90 5.76 1.82
N GLY A 110 -6.84 6.81 1.00
CA GLY A 110 -6.12 6.72 -0.27
C GLY A 110 -6.17 7.99 -1.09
N ILE A 111 -5.78 7.84 -2.33
CA ILE A 111 -5.64 8.94 -3.30
C ILE A 111 -6.28 8.52 -4.62
N ALA A 112 -7.18 9.36 -5.13
CA ALA A 112 -7.70 9.20 -6.49
C ALA A 112 -6.62 9.65 -7.51
N VAL A 113 -6.23 8.72 -8.38
CA VAL A 113 -5.26 8.94 -9.45
C VAL A 113 -5.99 8.85 -10.79
N LEU A 114 -5.91 9.92 -11.56
CA LEU A 114 -6.58 10.03 -12.84
C LEU A 114 -5.61 9.74 -13.98
N THR A 115 -6.04 8.96 -14.95
CA THR A 115 -5.41 8.89 -16.27
C THR A 115 -6.11 9.86 -17.19
N ILE A 116 -5.36 10.84 -17.66
CA ILE A 116 -5.84 11.92 -18.53
C ILE A 116 -5.25 11.75 -19.90
N LYS A 117 -6.08 11.96 -20.92
CA LYS A 117 -5.63 12.16 -22.27
C LYS A 117 -5.68 13.64 -22.59
N SER A 118 -4.53 14.22 -22.93
CA SER A 118 -4.35 15.60 -23.31
C SER A 118 -3.89 15.62 -24.76
N ASP A 119 -4.73 16.13 -25.68
CA ASP A 119 -4.59 15.96 -27.11
C ASP A 119 -4.45 14.48 -27.49
N ASN A 120 -3.26 14.01 -27.86
CA ASN A 120 -3.01 12.61 -28.20
C ASN A 120 -2.08 11.90 -27.21
N VAL A 121 -1.79 12.51 -26.05
CA VAL A 121 -0.88 11.97 -25.03
C VAL A 121 -1.68 11.55 -23.81
N GLU A 122 -1.56 10.29 -23.42
CA GLU A 122 -2.11 9.78 -22.16
C GLU A 122 -1.03 9.84 -21.07
N TYR A 123 -1.39 10.30 -19.88
CA TYR A 123 -0.53 10.34 -18.73
C TYR A 123 -1.32 10.11 -17.44
N THR A 124 -0.65 9.58 -16.43
CA THR A 124 -1.21 9.40 -15.09
C THR A 124 -0.90 10.63 -14.24
N SER A 125 -1.93 11.21 -13.65
CA SER A 125 -1.83 12.49 -12.92
C SER A 125 -1.12 12.39 -11.57
N GLY A 126 -0.89 11.19 -11.08
CA GLY A 126 -0.46 10.99 -9.70
C GLY A 126 -1.41 11.67 -8.70
N ASN A 127 -0.86 12.34 -7.70
CA ASN A 127 -1.66 13.04 -6.67
C ASN A 127 -2.10 14.45 -7.10
N TYR A 128 -1.74 14.94 -8.27
CA TYR A 128 -1.94 16.35 -8.64
C TYR A 128 -3.39 16.80 -8.50
N TYR A 129 -4.33 16.08 -9.09
CA TYR A 129 -5.74 16.46 -9.04
C TYR A 129 -6.35 16.29 -7.66
N ALA A 130 -6.06 15.19 -6.97
CA ALA A 130 -6.56 14.98 -5.62
C ALA A 130 -6.03 16.04 -4.64
N SER A 131 -4.74 16.39 -4.69
CA SER A 131 -4.14 17.37 -3.78
C SER A 131 -4.57 18.81 -4.03
N ASN A 132 -5.03 19.14 -5.25
CA ASN A 132 -5.51 20.48 -5.61
C ASN A 132 -7.05 20.55 -5.69
N ALA A 133 -7.76 19.49 -5.35
CA ALA A 133 -9.22 19.45 -5.32
C ALA A 133 -9.78 20.31 -4.17
N ALA A 134 -10.97 20.84 -4.34
CA ALA A 134 -11.71 21.50 -3.27
C ALA A 134 -12.21 20.47 -2.23
N ASN A 135 -12.52 19.25 -2.68
CA ASN A 135 -12.78 18.09 -1.84
C ASN A 135 -11.88 16.96 -2.29
N HIS A 136 -10.92 16.55 -1.45
CA HIS A 136 -9.81 15.66 -1.78
C HIS A 136 -10.19 14.18 -1.83
N CYS A 137 -11.24 13.77 -1.12
CA CYS A 137 -11.65 12.36 -0.99
C CYS A 137 -10.53 11.42 -0.52
N TYR A 138 -9.67 11.85 0.39
CA TYR A 138 -8.60 11.01 0.96
C TYR A 138 -9.13 9.89 1.86
N SER A 139 -10.38 9.96 2.27
CA SER A 139 -11.06 8.89 2.99
C SER A 139 -12.45 8.66 2.42
N ILE A 140 -12.84 7.41 2.27
CA ILE A 140 -14.20 7.01 1.84
C ILE A 140 -14.70 5.94 2.81
N ASP A 141 -15.82 6.23 3.47
CA ASP A 141 -16.44 5.31 4.42
C ASP A 141 -16.90 4.00 3.76
N ALA A 142 -17.14 2.98 4.59
CA ALA A 142 -17.69 1.71 4.15
C ALA A 142 -19.04 1.88 3.44
N ASN A 143 -19.23 1.20 2.30
CA ASN A 143 -20.45 1.24 1.50
C ASN A 143 -20.91 2.68 1.18
N SER A 144 -19.96 3.57 0.91
CA SER A 144 -20.20 5.00 0.75
C SER A 144 -19.51 5.55 -0.49
N SER A 145 -19.69 6.84 -0.71
CA SER A 145 -19.05 7.56 -1.82
C SER A 145 -18.60 8.94 -1.38
N CYS A 146 -17.57 9.46 -2.08
CA CYS A 146 -17.10 10.83 -1.95
C CYS A 146 -17.07 11.49 -3.33
N THR A 147 -17.40 12.76 -3.44
CA THR A 147 -17.31 13.52 -4.69
C THR A 147 -16.02 14.33 -4.69
N LEU A 148 -15.08 13.93 -5.55
CA LEU A 148 -13.86 14.67 -5.84
C LEU A 148 -14.24 15.88 -6.73
N THR A 149 -13.96 17.10 -6.26
CA THR A 149 -14.31 18.33 -6.99
C THR A 149 -13.06 19.13 -7.29
N PHE A 150 -12.82 19.39 -8.56
CA PHE A 150 -11.65 20.13 -9.03
C PHE A 150 -12.09 21.32 -9.89
N ASP A 151 -11.49 22.47 -9.64
CA ASP A 151 -11.70 23.69 -10.43
C ASP A 151 -10.44 24.56 -10.36
N LYS A 152 -9.71 24.64 -11.46
CA LYS A 152 -8.46 25.38 -11.49
C LYS A 152 -8.23 26.05 -12.84
N GLU A 153 -7.75 27.29 -12.78
CA GLU A 153 -7.20 28.02 -13.91
C GLU A 153 -5.68 27.98 -13.89
N GLU A 154 -5.07 27.82 -15.07
CA GLU A 154 -3.63 27.81 -15.28
C GLU A 154 -3.23 28.76 -16.41
N SER A 155 -2.09 29.42 -16.25
CA SER A 155 -1.57 30.39 -17.21
C SER A 155 -1.20 29.71 -18.54
N LEU A 156 -1.56 30.34 -19.65
CA LEU A 156 -1.17 29.90 -21.00
C LEU A 156 0.31 30.12 -21.34
N ILE A 157 1.07 30.76 -20.44
CA ILE A 157 2.51 31.02 -20.63
C ILE A 157 3.30 29.72 -20.89
N TYR A 158 2.85 28.60 -20.34
CA TYR A 158 3.47 27.29 -20.51
C TYR A 158 2.82 26.43 -21.61
N GLY A 159 1.89 27.04 -22.37
CA GLY A 159 1.03 26.34 -23.32
C GLY A 159 -0.17 25.69 -22.65
N SER A 160 -1.13 25.28 -23.47
CA SER A 160 -2.30 24.49 -23.04
C SER A 160 -2.59 23.41 -24.08
N ALA A 161 -3.25 22.35 -23.63
CA ALA A 161 -3.81 21.37 -24.53
C ALA A 161 -4.98 22.00 -25.33
N SER A 162 -5.26 21.45 -26.50
CA SER A 162 -6.48 21.79 -27.24
C SER A 162 -7.69 21.02 -26.71
N THR A 163 -7.44 19.79 -26.23
CA THR A 163 -8.46 18.89 -25.68
C THR A 163 -7.95 18.15 -24.47
N MET A 164 -8.84 17.87 -23.53
CA MET A 164 -8.57 16.99 -22.38
C MET A 164 -9.74 16.05 -22.16
N GLU A 165 -9.44 14.84 -21.69
CA GLU A 165 -10.41 13.78 -21.41
C GLU A 165 -9.91 12.95 -20.21
N ILE A 166 -10.83 12.52 -19.35
CA ILE A 166 -10.55 11.52 -18.30
C ILE A 166 -10.73 10.13 -18.90
N ILE A 167 -9.67 9.34 -18.94
CA ILE A 167 -9.66 7.98 -19.48
C ILE A 167 -9.96 6.94 -18.41
N ASN A 168 -9.38 7.14 -17.21
CA ASN A 168 -9.54 6.21 -16.09
C ASN A 168 -9.37 6.94 -14.75
N VAL A 169 -9.94 6.35 -13.70
CA VAL A 169 -9.73 6.76 -12.32
C VAL A 169 -9.49 5.52 -11.48
N GLU A 170 -8.39 5.50 -10.73
CA GLU A 170 -8.04 4.46 -9.78
C GLU A 170 -7.90 5.06 -8.38
N TYR A 171 -8.16 4.27 -7.35
CA TYR A 171 -8.00 4.72 -5.97
C TYR A 171 -6.88 3.92 -5.33
N TYR A 172 -5.74 4.57 -5.11
CA TYR A 172 -4.55 3.99 -4.49
C TYR A 172 -4.63 4.12 -2.98
N LEU A 173 -4.49 2.99 -2.27
CA LEU A 173 -4.53 2.96 -0.82
C LEU A 173 -3.24 3.53 -0.22
N THR A 174 -3.37 4.32 0.84
CA THR A 174 -2.24 4.91 1.60
C THR A 174 -2.05 4.28 2.97
N ASN A 175 -3.03 3.50 3.45
CA ASN A 175 -2.96 2.69 4.68
C ASN A 175 -3.44 1.28 4.36
N GLN A 176 -2.76 0.27 4.93
CA GLN A 176 -3.14 -1.15 4.93
C GLN A 176 -3.06 -1.73 6.33
#